data_8d16ff99b9028f2cca47b088eeeb918b
#
_entry.id   8d16ff99b9028f2cca47b088eeeb918b
#
_cell.length_a   1.000
_cell.length_b   1.000
_cell.length_c   1.000
_cell.angle_alpha   90.00
_cell.angle_beta   90.00
_cell.angle_gamma   90.00
#
_symmetry.space_group_name_H-M   'P 1'
#
loop_
_entity.id
_entity.type
_entity.pdbx_description
1 polymer ?
#
loop_
_entity_poly.entity_id
_entity_poly.type
_entity_poly.pdbx_seq_one_letter_code
_entity_poly.pdbx_strand_id
1 'polypeptide(L)'
;EIPLIVMETKRLLIREIEKKDIDALYQLYQGEEVNDFVDKLHEDRELEAAYISDYIRLTYRFYDLGMWMLWDKETGKIIGRAGVEPMEYKGEQVLELGYIIGKESRQKGYAREACEAILEYVKSLEEYQFVDAVIYSGNSISMDFIKTLGFEIISEEMKGKKRAQRWRKILHF
;
A
#
# COMPACT_ATOMS: atom_id res chain seq x y z
N GLU A 1 -24.08 -2.96 -2.56
CA GLU A 1 -23.18 -2.17 -3.42
C GLU A 1 -22.07 -3.06 -3.97
N ILE A 2 -21.77 -2.93 -5.25
CA ILE A 2 -20.66 -3.63 -5.90
C ILE A 2 -19.41 -2.81 -5.63
N PRO A 3 -18.34 -3.41 -5.04
CA PRO A 3 -17.09 -2.69 -4.79
C PRO A 3 -16.47 -2.21 -6.09
N LEU A 4 -15.86 -1.01 -6.07
CA LEU A 4 -15.16 -0.49 -7.23
C LEU A 4 -13.82 -1.22 -7.40
N ILE A 5 -13.73 -1.99 -8.47
CA ILE A 5 -12.51 -2.67 -8.88
C ILE A 5 -11.66 -1.70 -9.68
N VAL A 6 -10.45 -1.44 -9.20
CA VAL A 6 -9.50 -0.51 -9.83
C VAL A 6 -8.66 -1.23 -10.87
N MET A 7 -8.21 -2.44 -10.57
CA MET A 7 -7.44 -3.25 -11.51
C MET A 7 -7.59 -4.74 -11.20
N GLU A 8 -7.26 -5.55 -12.17
CA GLU A 8 -7.31 -7.00 -12.06
C GLU A 8 -5.98 -7.59 -12.52
N THR A 9 -5.50 -8.57 -11.79
CA THR A 9 -4.30 -9.34 -12.14
C THR A 9 -4.67 -10.82 -12.32
N LYS A 10 -3.67 -11.66 -12.55
CA LYS A 10 -3.92 -13.09 -12.71
C LYS A 10 -4.67 -13.70 -11.52
N ARG A 11 -4.28 -13.35 -10.30
CA ARG A 11 -4.84 -13.93 -9.08
C ARG A 11 -5.65 -12.98 -8.22
N LEU A 12 -5.57 -11.67 -8.47
CA LEU A 12 -6.11 -10.64 -7.59
C LEU A 12 -7.13 -9.75 -8.28
N LEU A 13 -8.14 -9.35 -7.52
CA LEU A 13 -8.90 -8.13 -7.76
C LEU A 13 -8.38 -7.08 -6.78
N ILE A 14 -7.96 -5.93 -7.31
CA ILE A 14 -7.47 -4.80 -6.52
C ILE A 14 -8.60 -3.77 -6.53
N ARG A 15 -9.18 -3.55 -5.36
CA ARG A 15 -10.39 -2.75 -5.23
C ARG A 15 -10.32 -1.74 -4.11
N GLU A 16 -11.20 -0.76 -4.17
CA GLU A 16 -11.35 0.21 -3.09
C GLU A 16 -11.79 -0.47 -1.81
N ILE A 17 -11.34 0.04 -0.66
CA ILE A 17 -11.78 -0.44 0.65
C ILE A 17 -13.24 -0.04 0.87
N GLU A 18 -13.98 -0.89 1.56
CA GLU A 18 -15.33 -0.63 2.03
C GLU A 18 -15.39 -0.73 3.55
N LYS A 19 -16.41 -0.13 4.16
CA LYS A 19 -16.60 -0.22 5.62
C LYS A 19 -16.69 -1.65 6.13
N LYS A 20 -17.28 -2.55 5.35
CA LYS A 20 -17.38 -3.97 5.71
C LYS A 20 -16.04 -4.70 5.77
N ASP A 21 -14.98 -4.08 5.24
CA ASP A 21 -13.63 -4.67 5.23
C ASP A 21 -12.89 -4.48 6.56
N ILE A 22 -13.48 -3.79 7.53
CA ILE A 22 -12.81 -3.41 8.77
C ILE A 22 -12.25 -4.62 9.53
N ASP A 23 -12.96 -5.72 9.59
CA ASP A 23 -12.48 -6.93 10.27
C ASP A 23 -11.26 -7.53 9.56
N ALA A 24 -11.33 -7.62 8.23
CA ALA A 24 -10.22 -8.10 7.42
C ALA A 24 -9.00 -7.17 7.57
N LEU A 25 -9.23 -5.86 7.62
CA LEU A 25 -8.17 -4.87 7.80
C LEU A 25 -7.45 -5.08 9.13
N TYR A 26 -8.18 -5.23 10.25
CA TYR A 26 -7.56 -5.49 11.55
C TYR A 26 -6.79 -6.81 11.58
N GLN A 27 -7.28 -7.83 10.88
CA GLN A 27 -6.56 -9.10 10.76
C GLN A 27 -5.22 -8.96 10.05
N LEU A 28 -5.13 -8.16 9.01
CA LEU A 28 -3.88 -7.92 8.28
C LEU A 28 -2.81 -7.29 9.17
N TYR A 29 -3.21 -6.48 10.15
CA TYR A 29 -2.30 -5.72 11.02
C TYR A 29 -2.03 -6.41 12.35
N GLN A 30 -2.40 -7.68 12.51
CA GLN A 30 -2.09 -8.46 13.71
C GLN A 30 -0.66 -8.99 13.69
N GLY A 31 -0.04 -9.01 14.88
CA GLY A 31 1.30 -9.55 15.11
C GLY A 31 2.34 -8.47 15.36
N GLU A 32 3.29 -8.79 16.22
CA GLU A 32 4.36 -7.87 16.60
C GLU A 32 5.23 -7.48 15.40
N GLU A 33 5.53 -8.45 14.53
CA GLU A 33 6.31 -8.22 13.31
C GLU A 33 5.72 -7.13 12.43
N VAL A 34 4.39 -7.16 12.27
CA VAL A 34 3.67 -6.18 11.46
C VAL A 34 3.74 -4.80 12.11
N ASN A 35 3.53 -4.74 13.42
CA ASN A 35 3.52 -3.49 14.18
C ASN A 35 4.89 -2.80 14.23
N ASP A 36 5.98 -3.55 14.02
CA ASP A 36 7.32 -2.98 13.99
C ASP A 36 7.64 -2.25 12.67
N PHE A 37 6.99 -2.64 11.57
CA PHE A 37 7.36 -2.19 10.22
C PHE A 37 6.25 -1.48 9.45
N VAL A 38 5.03 -1.37 9.98
CA VAL A 38 3.93 -0.62 9.37
C VAL A 38 3.23 0.26 10.40
N ASP A 39 2.59 1.31 9.92
CA ASP A 39 1.82 2.20 10.79
C ASP A 39 0.58 1.47 11.30
N LYS A 40 0.30 1.65 12.58
CA LYS A 40 -0.82 0.99 13.25
C LYS A 40 -2.16 1.60 12.83
N LEU A 41 -3.18 0.77 12.84
CA LEU A 41 -4.57 1.23 12.75
C LEU A 41 -5.00 1.88 14.08
N HIS A 42 -6.11 2.63 14.04
CA HIS A 42 -6.73 3.11 15.28
C HIS A 42 -7.17 1.92 16.13
N GLU A 43 -6.94 1.99 17.41
CA GLU A 43 -7.41 0.96 18.36
C GLU A 43 -8.94 0.99 18.48
N ASP A 44 -9.53 2.17 18.40
CA ASP A 44 -10.99 2.35 18.40
C ASP A 44 -11.54 2.07 16.98
N ARG A 45 -12.34 1.02 16.87
CA ARG A 45 -12.93 0.60 15.58
C ARG A 45 -13.89 1.64 15.00
N GLU A 46 -14.55 2.43 15.83
CA GLU A 46 -15.43 3.51 15.35
C GLU A 46 -14.62 4.63 14.69
N LEU A 47 -13.48 4.98 15.27
CA LEU A 47 -12.55 5.93 14.67
C LEU A 47 -11.99 5.40 13.36
N GLU A 48 -11.63 4.13 13.29
CA GLU A 48 -11.14 3.52 12.05
C GLU A 48 -12.22 3.47 10.97
N ALA A 49 -13.45 3.13 11.34
CA ALA A 49 -14.58 3.15 10.41
C ALA A 49 -14.85 4.56 9.85
N ALA A 50 -14.77 5.58 10.70
CA ALA A 50 -14.90 6.97 10.27
C ALA A 50 -13.77 7.39 9.34
N TYR A 51 -12.54 6.98 9.66
CA TYR A 51 -11.36 7.21 8.83
C TYR A 51 -11.53 6.56 7.44
N ILE A 52 -12.01 5.32 7.38
CA ILE A 52 -12.28 4.62 6.11
C ILE A 52 -13.29 5.40 5.27
N SER A 53 -14.37 5.89 5.89
CA SER A 53 -15.39 6.69 5.20
C SER A 53 -14.81 7.96 4.58
N ASP A 54 -14.00 8.68 5.35
CA ASP A 54 -13.33 9.88 4.88
C ASP A 54 -12.30 9.55 3.79
N TYR A 55 -11.59 8.45 3.94
CA TYR A 55 -10.61 7.98 2.97
C TYR A 55 -11.26 7.73 1.60
N ILE A 56 -12.38 7.02 1.59
CA ILE A 56 -13.13 6.76 0.34
C ILE A 56 -13.54 8.07 -0.31
N ARG A 57 -14.12 8.98 0.46
CA ARG A 57 -14.64 10.25 -0.05
C ARG A 57 -13.55 11.22 -0.49
N LEU A 58 -12.48 11.32 0.29
CA LEU A 58 -11.44 12.34 0.09
C LEU A 58 -10.25 11.84 -0.72
N THR A 59 -9.79 10.62 -0.49
CA THR A 59 -8.59 10.11 -1.17
C THR A 59 -8.90 9.52 -2.53
N TYR A 60 -9.74 8.51 -2.58
CA TYR A 60 -10.05 7.86 -3.85
C TYR A 60 -10.73 8.80 -4.85
N ARG A 61 -11.70 9.59 -4.40
CA ARG A 61 -12.47 10.47 -5.28
C ARG A 61 -11.70 11.69 -5.75
N PHE A 62 -10.73 12.13 -4.97
CA PHE A 62 -9.93 13.29 -5.33
C PHE A 62 -8.70 12.93 -6.19
N TYR A 63 -8.04 11.84 -5.86
CA TYR A 63 -6.76 11.50 -6.50
C TYR A 63 -6.84 10.37 -7.52
N ASP A 64 -7.93 9.61 -7.59
CA ASP A 64 -8.06 8.37 -8.36
C ASP A 64 -7.03 7.30 -7.97
N LEU A 65 -6.52 7.37 -6.76
CA LEU A 65 -5.56 6.45 -6.20
C LEU A 65 -5.68 6.39 -4.67
N GLY A 66 -4.96 5.51 -4.05
CA GLY A 66 -4.93 5.29 -2.62
C GLY A 66 -4.46 3.88 -2.29
N MET A 67 -4.66 3.48 -1.04
CA MET A 67 -4.41 2.10 -0.61
C MET A 67 -5.64 1.26 -0.90
N TRP A 68 -5.45 0.18 -1.65
CA TRP A 68 -6.52 -0.71 -2.08
C TRP A 68 -6.46 -2.05 -1.39
N MET A 69 -7.59 -2.74 -1.32
CA MET A 69 -7.67 -4.10 -0.79
C MET A 69 -7.33 -5.11 -1.88
N LEU A 70 -6.55 -6.12 -1.52
CA LEU A 70 -6.18 -7.22 -2.40
C LEU A 70 -7.09 -8.41 -2.12
N TRP A 71 -7.94 -8.71 -3.09
CA TRP A 71 -8.90 -9.79 -3.00
C TRP A 71 -8.44 -10.96 -3.89
N ASP A 72 -8.25 -12.13 -3.25
CA ASP A 72 -7.81 -13.33 -3.94
C ASP A 72 -8.99 -13.99 -4.67
N LYS A 73 -8.89 -14.09 -5.98
CA LYS A 73 -9.95 -14.66 -6.82
C LYS A 73 -10.24 -16.13 -6.50
N GLU A 74 -9.21 -16.88 -6.10
CA GLU A 74 -9.34 -18.30 -5.82
C GLU A 74 -10.10 -18.58 -4.53
N THR A 75 -9.72 -17.89 -3.46
CA THR A 75 -10.29 -18.12 -2.13
C THR A 75 -11.49 -17.22 -1.82
N GLY A 76 -11.68 -16.12 -2.54
CA GLY A 76 -12.70 -15.13 -2.24
C GLY A 76 -12.43 -14.35 -0.96
N LYS A 77 -11.18 -14.21 -0.57
CA LYS A 77 -10.79 -13.52 0.67
C LYS A 77 -9.84 -12.37 0.41
N ILE A 78 -9.89 -11.38 1.28
CA ILE A 78 -8.89 -10.32 1.33
C ILE A 78 -7.61 -10.92 1.91
N ILE A 79 -6.52 -10.78 1.17
CA ILE A 79 -5.20 -11.32 1.55
C ILE A 79 -4.16 -10.24 1.79
N GLY A 80 -4.49 -9.00 1.53
CA GLY A 80 -3.54 -7.91 1.71
C GLY A 80 -4.13 -6.55 1.39
N ARG A 81 -3.28 -5.56 1.47
CA ARG A 81 -3.56 -4.17 1.14
C ARG A 81 -2.34 -3.59 0.45
N ALA A 82 -2.54 -2.88 -0.64
CA ALA A 82 -1.43 -2.24 -1.35
C ALA A 82 -1.94 -1.04 -2.15
N GLY A 83 -1.07 -0.09 -2.40
CA GLY A 83 -1.42 1.08 -3.18
C GLY A 83 -0.37 2.17 -3.11
N VAL A 84 -0.77 3.34 -3.58
CA VAL A 84 0.05 4.54 -3.51
C VAL A 84 -0.75 5.66 -2.87
N GLU A 85 -0.12 6.43 -2.00
CA GLU A 85 -0.75 7.55 -1.32
C GLU A 85 0.02 8.85 -1.57
N PRO A 86 -0.70 9.97 -1.77
CA PRO A 86 -0.06 11.28 -1.81
C PRO A 86 0.47 11.64 -0.42
N MET A 87 1.73 11.98 -0.37
CA MET A 87 2.41 12.37 0.86
C MET A 87 3.23 13.63 0.60
N GLU A 88 3.62 14.33 1.65
CA GLU A 88 4.52 15.47 1.56
C GLU A 88 5.95 15.04 1.89
N TYR A 89 6.89 15.43 1.04
CA TYR A 89 8.30 15.24 1.25
C TYR A 89 9.07 16.48 0.80
N LYS A 90 9.77 17.13 1.74
CA LYS A 90 10.54 18.36 1.51
C LYS A 90 9.72 19.45 0.81
N GLY A 91 8.48 19.63 1.24
CA GLY A 91 7.57 20.65 0.72
C GLY A 91 6.91 20.31 -0.61
N GLU A 92 7.15 19.14 -1.18
CA GLU A 92 6.55 18.70 -2.42
C GLU A 92 5.65 17.48 -2.20
N GLN A 93 4.60 17.37 -3.02
CA GLN A 93 3.75 16.20 -3.02
C GLN A 93 4.45 15.06 -3.76
N VAL A 94 4.53 13.90 -3.10
CA VAL A 94 5.07 12.67 -3.69
C VAL A 94 4.04 11.56 -3.54
N LEU A 95 4.18 10.49 -4.32
CA LEU A 95 3.42 9.26 -4.11
C LEU A 95 4.28 8.26 -3.36
N GLU A 96 3.72 7.64 -2.33
CA GLU A 96 4.40 6.58 -1.59
C GLU A 96 3.67 5.26 -1.76
N LEU A 97 4.39 4.26 -2.28
CA LEU A 97 3.93 2.88 -2.39
C LEU A 97 3.96 2.22 -1.01
N GLY A 98 2.85 1.61 -0.64
CA GLY A 98 2.75 0.79 0.55
C GLY A 98 2.13 -0.56 0.23
N TYR A 99 2.44 -1.57 1.02
CA TYR A 99 1.84 -2.90 0.89
C TYR A 99 1.97 -3.69 2.18
N ILE A 100 1.00 -4.53 2.42
CA ILE A 100 1.01 -5.53 3.48
C ILE A 100 0.29 -6.78 2.97
N ILE A 101 0.90 -7.94 3.17
CA ILE A 101 0.32 -9.23 2.82
C ILE A 101 0.05 -10.01 4.11
N GLY A 102 -1.14 -10.58 4.22
CA GLY A 102 -1.51 -11.42 5.36
C GLY A 102 -0.55 -12.60 5.52
N LYS A 103 -0.29 -12.97 6.76
CA LYS A 103 0.73 -13.98 7.12
C LYS A 103 0.60 -15.28 6.31
N GLU A 104 -0.63 -15.77 6.14
CA GLU A 104 -0.88 -17.03 5.43
C GLU A 104 -0.66 -16.96 3.92
N SER A 105 -0.61 -15.74 3.38
CA SER A 105 -0.47 -15.52 1.94
C SER A 105 0.92 -15.02 1.54
N ARG A 106 1.85 -14.94 2.49
CA ARG A 106 3.22 -14.49 2.23
C ARG A 106 4.04 -15.55 1.48
N GLN A 107 5.12 -15.10 0.83
CA GLN A 107 6.06 -15.95 0.08
C GLN A 107 5.41 -16.70 -1.10
N LYS A 108 4.34 -16.14 -1.64
CA LYS A 108 3.60 -16.69 -2.79
C LYS A 108 3.60 -15.76 -4.00
N GLY A 109 4.33 -14.64 -3.92
CA GLY A 109 4.45 -13.67 -5.01
C GLY A 109 3.31 -12.66 -5.12
N TYR A 110 2.40 -12.58 -4.16
CA TYR A 110 1.28 -11.65 -4.21
C TYR A 110 1.69 -10.18 -4.12
N ALA A 111 2.68 -9.86 -3.27
CA ALA A 111 3.19 -8.49 -3.16
C ALA A 111 3.75 -8.00 -4.50
N ARG A 112 4.52 -8.84 -5.19
CA ARG A 112 5.06 -8.51 -6.51
C ARG A 112 3.94 -8.31 -7.53
N GLU A 113 3.00 -9.24 -7.60
CA GLU A 113 1.89 -9.16 -8.53
C GLU A 113 1.08 -7.88 -8.35
N ALA A 114 0.76 -7.53 -7.10
CA ALA A 114 0.04 -6.31 -6.77
C ALA A 114 0.85 -5.05 -7.08
N CYS A 115 2.10 -4.98 -6.61
CA CYS A 115 2.93 -3.78 -6.78
C CYS A 115 3.28 -3.51 -8.25
N GLU A 116 3.55 -4.53 -9.04
CA GLU A 116 3.78 -4.36 -10.48
C GLU A 116 2.54 -3.79 -11.17
N ALA A 117 1.36 -4.30 -10.86
CA ALA A 117 0.11 -3.77 -11.41
C ALA A 117 -0.15 -2.32 -10.99
N ILE A 118 0.09 -2.01 -9.71
CA ILE A 118 -0.07 -0.65 -9.16
C ILE A 118 0.87 0.33 -9.85
N LEU A 119 2.14 -0.04 -10.04
CA LEU A 119 3.11 0.82 -10.71
C LEU A 119 2.75 1.06 -12.17
N GLU A 120 2.25 0.05 -12.88
CA GLU A 120 1.74 0.23 -14.24
C GLU A 120 0.51 1.14 -14.28
N TYR A 121 -0.39 1.01 -13.30
CA TYR A 121 -1.53 1.90 -13.18
C TYR A 121 -1.10 3.36 -12.98
N VAL A 122 -0.18 3.62 -12.06
CA VAL A 122 0.34 4.99 -11.82
C VAL A 122 0.99 5.54 -13.08
N LYS A 123 1.79 4.73 -13.77
CA LYS A 123 2.41 5.12 -15.03
C LYS A 123 1.36 5.49 -16.09
N SER A 124 0.25 4.76 -16.15
CA SER A 124 -0.82 5.02 -17.11
C SER A 124 -1.54 6.34 -16.90
N LEU A 125 -1.49 6.91 -15.70
CA LEU A 125 -2.07 8.22 -15.41
C LEU A 125 -1.28 9.37 -16.04
N GLU A 126 -0.01 9.14 -16.36
CA GLU A 126 0.89 10.14 -16.98
C GLU A 126 1.03 11.46 -16.21
N GLU A 127 0.71 11.44 -14.90
CA GLU A 127 0.74 12.61 -14.02
C GLU A 127 1.99 12.62 -13.12
N TYR A 128 2.60 11.46 -12.89
CA TYR A 128 3.66 11.28 -11.91
C TYR A 128 4.92 10.77 -12.59
N GLN A 129 6.08 11.36 -12.23
CA GLN A 129 7.36 10.98 -12.82
C GLN A 129 8.10 9.92 -12.02
N PHE A 130 7.73 9.76 -10.76
CA PHE A 130 8.35 8.78 -9.87
C PHE A 130 7.38 8.35 -8.77
N VAL A 131 7.71 7.22 -8.14
CA VAL A 131 7.04 6.70 -6.96
C VAL A 131 8.10 6.43 -5.90
N ASP A 132 7.83 6.84 -4.67
CA ASP A 132 8.68 6.57 -3.53
C ASP A 132 8.14 5.39 -2.72
N ALA A 133 9.01 4.79 -1.92
CA ALA A 133 8.66 3.85 -0.87
C ALA A 133 9.50 4.16 0.35
N VAL A 134 8.86 4.24 1.52
CA VAL A 134 9.54 4.49 2.79
C VAL A 134 9.51 3.21 3.61
N ILE A 135 10.68 2.68 3.92
CA ILE A 135 10.83 1.39 4.58
C ILE A 135 11.56 1.60 5.89
N TYR A 136 10.98 1.13 7.00
CA TYR A 136 11.63 1.20 8.30
C TYR A 136 12.95 0.41 8.31
N SER A 137 13.97 1.01 8.94
CA SER A 137 15.27 0.36 9.08
C SER A 137 15.14 -0.98 9.81
N GLY A 138 15.86 -1.99 9.32
CA GLY A 138 15.76 -3.35 9.83
C GLY A 138 14.80 -4.24 9.05
N ASN A 139 13.93 -3.67 8.21
CA ASN A 139 13.05 -4.46 7.34
C ASN A 139 13.78 -4.83 6.05
N SER A 140 14.77 -5.73 6.17
CA SER A 140 15.60 -6.16 5.04
C SER A 140 14.82 -6.87 3.96
N ILE A 141 13.77 -7.60 4.32
CA ILE A 141 12.91 -8.31 3.35
C ILE A 141 12.24 -7.31 2.42
N SER A 142 11.66 -6.24 2.97
CA SER A 142 11.04 -5.17 2.15
C SER A 142 12.07 -4.41 1.32
N MET A 143 13.26 -4.14 1.87
CA MET A 143 14.32 -3.47 1.12
C MET A 143 14.76 -4.29 -0.08
N ASP A 144 15.00 -5.58 0.10
CA ASP A 144 15.40 -6.47 -0.99
C ASP A 144 14.29 -6.58 -2.04
N PHE A 145 13.05 -6.67 -1.61
CA PHE A 145 11.89 -6.72 -2.50
C PHE A 145 11.78 -5.45 -3.35
N ILE A 146 11.88 -4.27 -2.73
CA ILE A 146 11.76 -2.98 -3.41
C ILE A 146 12.87 -2.81 -4.45
N LYS A 147 14.09 -3.26 -4.17
CA LYS A 147 15.18 -3.28 -5.15
C LYS A 147 14.81 -4.05 -6.41
N THR A 148 14.15 -5.20 -6.24
CA THR A 148 13.75 -6.03 -7.39
C THR A 148 12.68 -5.38 -8.26
N LEU A 149 11.95 -4.39 -7.72
CA LEU A 149 10.99 -3.59 -8.49
C LEU A 149 11.64 -2.38 -9.20
N GLY A 150 12.93 -2.17 -9.00
CA GLY A 150 13.67 -1.09 -9.65
C GLY A 150 13.77 0.20 -8.84
N PHE A 151 13.49 0.15 -7.54
CA PHE A 151 13.69 1.29 -6.64
C PHE A 151 15.16 1.39 -6.22
N GLU A 152 15.62 2.62 -6.04
CA GLU A 152 16.94 2.93 -5.51
C GLU A 152 16.82 3.81 -4.28
N ILE A 153 17.71 3.62 -3.30
CA ILE A 153 17.71 4.44 -2.09
C ILE A 153 18.13 5.87 -2.43
N ILE A 154 17.40 6.84 -1.87
CA ILE A 154 17.72 8.27 -2.08
C ILE A 154 18.03 9.00 -0.80
N SER A 155 17.53 8.56 0.35
CA SER A 155 17.78 9.22 1.63
C SER A 155 17.47 8.32 2.82
N GLU A 156 17.98 8.71 3.98
CA GLU A 156 17.55 8.19 5.27
C GLU A 156 16.76 9.28 5.99
N GLU A 157 15.72 8.90 6.70
CA GLU A 157 14.87 9.85 7.40
C GLU A 157 14.31 9.26 8.70
N MET A 158 13.74 10.14 9.51
CA MET A 158 13.01 9.72 10.70
C MET A 158 11.52 9.73 10.38
N LYS A 159 10.84 8.63 10.66
CA LYS A 159 9.38 8.53 10.59
C LYS A 159 8.85 8.37 12.01
N GLY A 160 8.46 9.49 12.62
CA GLY A 160 8.23 9.56 14.06
C GLY A 160 9.54 9.33 14.82
N LYS A 161 9.59 8.31 15.69
CA LYS A 161 10.77 7.94 16.46
C LYS A 161 11.62 6.85 15.81
N LYS A 162 11.22 6.35 14.64
CA LYS A 162 11.89 5.24 13.96
C LYS A 162 12.70 5.74 12.77
N ARG A 163 13.85 5.11 12.55
CA ARG A 163 14.63 5.34 11.35
C ARG A 163 13.99 4.63 10.16
N ALA A 164 14.01 5.29 9.02
CA ALA A 164 13.49 4.75 7.76
C ALA A 164 14.39 5.12 6.60
N GLN A 165 14.26 4.43 5.52
CA GLN A 165 14.93 4.73 4.25
C GLN A 165 13.89 5.07 3.21
N ARG A 166 14.18 6.10 2.42
CA ARG A 166 13.37 6.48 1.27
C ARG A 166 14.00 5.92 0.00
N TRP A 167 13.19 5.21 -0.75
CA TRP A 167 13.55 4.59 -2.03
C TRP A 167 12.70 5.22 -3.12
N ARG A 168 13.25 5.33 -4.33
CA ARG A 168 12.55 5.97 -5.45
C ARG A 168 12.69 5.16 -6.72
N LYS A 169 11.57 5.00 -7.42
CA LYS A 169 11.51 4.45 -8.77
C LYS A 169 11.08 5.54 -9.73
N ILE A 170 11.91 5.81 -10.75
CA ILE A 170 11.57 6.70 -11.84
C ILE A 170 10.65 5.96 -12.81
N LEU A 171 9.56 6.59 -13.19
CA LEU A 171 8.62 6.07 -14.17
C LEU A 171 9.07 6.56 -15.56
N HIS A 172 9.22 5.63 -16.48
CA HIS A 172 9.59 5.95 -17.86
C HIS A 172 8.38 5.76 -18.76
N PHE A 173 8.07 6.77 -19.53
CA PHE A 173 6.95 6.78 -20.47
C PHE A 173 7.41 6.48 -21.88
#